data_ad6d787462f4194bc28d27f2584e9a1f
#
_entry.id   ad6d787462f4194bc28d27f2584e9a1f
#
_cell.length_a   1.000
_cell.length_b   1.000
_cell.length_c   1.000
_cell.angle_alpha   90.00
_cell.angle_beta   90.00
_cell.angle_gamma   90.00
#
_symmetry.space_group_name_H-M   'P 1'
#
loop_
_entity.id
_entity.type
_entity.pdbx_description
1 polymer ?
#
loop_
_entity_poly.entity_id
_entity_poly.type
_entity_poly.pdbx_seq_one_letter_code
_entity_poly.pdbx_strand_id
1 'polypeptide(L)'
;MLCVKNVSLRLPESRLLTNVNFTVDKGDIVTLMGPSGCGKSTLFSWMIGALAEQFSCTGELWLNEQRIDILPTAQRQIGILFQDALLFDQFSVGQNLLLALPATLKGNARRNAVNDALERSGLEGAFHQDPATLSGGQRARVALLRALLAQQKALLLDEPFSRLDVALRDNFRQWVFSEVRALAIPVVQVTHDLQDVPADSSVLDMAQWSENYNKLR
;
A
#
# COMPACT_ATOMS: atom_id res chain seq x y z
N MET A 1 -0.93 -14.88 5.51
CA MET A 1 0.11 -15.06 4.49
C MET A 1 -0.43 -14.59 3.14
N LEU A 2 0.33 -13.79 2.44
CA LEU A 2 0.10 -13.37 1.06
C LEU A 2 1.12 -14.07 0.16
N CYS A 3 0.68 -14.65 -0.97
CA CYS A 3 1.58 -15.39 -1.85
C CYS A 3 1.33 -15.03 -3.32
N VAL A 4 2.38 -14.62 -4.00
CA VAL A 4 2.43 -14.33 -5.45
C VAL A 4 3.13 -15.50 -6.12
N LYS A 5 2.45 -16.18 -7.07
CA LYS A 5 2.96 -17.39 -7.72
C LYS A 5 3.00 -17.27 -9.23
N ASN A 6 4.20 -17.39 -9.80
CA ASN A 6 4.45 -17.46 -11.24
C ASN A 6 3.80 -16.32 -12.03
N VAL A 7 3.76 -15.12 -11.45
CA VAL A 7 3.07 -13.98 -12.07
C VAL A 7 3.92 -13.39 -13.19
N SER A 8 3.31 -13.26 -14.36
CA SER A 8 3.90 -12.56 -15.50
C SER A 8 2.92 -11.54 -16.06
N LEU A 9 3.41 -10.32 -16.24
CA LEU A 9 2.68 -9.18 -16.79
C LEU A 9 3.25 -8.81 -18.15
N ARG A 10 2.37 -8.64 -19.15
CA ARG A 10 2.76 -8.38 -20.53
C ARG A 10 1.95 -7.24 -21.12
N LEU A 11 2.58 -6.44 -21.95
CA LEU A 11 1.99 -5.61 -22.98
C LEU A 11 1.90 -6.40 -24.29
N PRO A 12 1.12 -6.00 -25.30
CA PRO A 12 1.01 -6.72 -26.56
C PRO A 12 2.35 -7.06 -27.22
N GLU A 13 3.31 -6.14 -27.17
CA GLU A 13 4.62 -6.26 -27.83
C GLU A 13 5.80 -6.49 -26.89
N SER A 14 5.58 -6.49 -25.55
CA SER A 14 6.68 -6.61 -24.60
C SER A 14 6.25 -7.29 -23.31
N ARG A 15 7.21 -7.95 -22.67
CA ARG A 15 7.04 -8.47 -21.32
C ARG A 15 7.51 -7.42 -20.32
N LEU A 16 6.68 -7.11 -19.34
CA LEU A 16 7.01 -6.18 -18.28
C LEU A 16 7.67 -6.91 -17.09
N LEU A 17 7.02 -7.99 -16.64
CA LEU A 17 7.49 -8.85 -15.55
C LEU A 17 7.33 -10.31 -15.94
N THR A 18 8.29 -11.16 -15.53
CA THR A 18 8.28 -12.57 -15.83
C THR A 18 8.56 -13.41 -14.59
N ASN A 19 7.65 -14.34 -14.30
CA ASN A 19 7.79 -15.34 -13.24
C ASN A 19 8.06 -14.75 -11.85
N VAL A 20 7.29 -13.73 -11.46
CA VAL A 20 7.35 -13.13 -10.11
C VAL A 20 6.86 -14.14 -9.09
N ASN A 21 7.70 -14.42 -8.09
CA ASN A 21 7.39 -15.34 -7.00
C ASN A 21 7.88 -14.76 -5.68
N PHE A 22 7.00 -14.59 -4.71
CA PHE A 22 7.35 -14.25 -3.33
C PHE A 22 6.18 -14.54 -2.38
N THR A 23 6.50 -14.62 -1.10
CA THR A 23 5.54 -14.84 -0.03
C THR A 23 5.80 -13.84 1.09
N VAL A 24 4.73 -13.37 1.72
CA VAL A 24 4.77 -12.47 2.88
C VAL A 24 3.95 -13.08 3.99
N ASP A 25 4.56 -13.33 5.13
CA ASP A 25 3.85 -13.87 6.28
C ASP A 25 3.07 -12.78 7.04
N LYS A 26 2.22 -13.20 7.97
CA LYS A 26 1.42 -12.26 8.78
C LYS A 26 2.36 -11.46 9.69
N GLY A 27 2.23 -10.14 9.65
CA GLY A 27 3.05 -9.22 10.42
C GLY A 27 4.38 -8.86 9.74
N ASP A 28 4.72 -9.53 8.63
CA ASP A 28 5.94 -9.25 7.90
C ASP A 28 5.73 -8.16 6.83
N ILE A 29 6.84 -7.50 6.52
CA ILE A 29 6.93 -6.51 5.44
C ILE A 29 7.94 -7.02 4.42
N VAL A 30 7.53 -7.12 3.16
CA VAL A 30 8.43 -7.34 2.03
C VAL A 30 8.57 -6.04 1.26
N THR A 31 9.81 -5.62 1.00
CA THR A 31 10.10 -4.41 0.24
C THR A 31 10.54 -4.78 -1.18
N LEU A 32 9.80 -4.28 -2.16
CA LEU A 32 10.13 -4.37 -3.57
C LEU A 32 10.93 -3.13 -3.98
N MET A 33 12.15 -3.31 -4.43
CA MET A 33 13.00 -2.24 -4.95
C MET A 33 13.26 -2.44 -6.45
N GLY A 34 13.60 -1.38 -7.13
CA GLY A 34 13.96 -1.43 -8.56
C GLY A 34 13.77 -0.07 -9.24
N PRO A 35 14.32 0.10 -10.45
CA PRO A 35 14.26 1.35 -11.18
C PRO A 35 12.83 1.76 -11.55
N SER A 36 12.64 3.03 -11.89
CA SER A 36 11.37 3.51 -12.44
C SER A 36 11.01 2.75 -13.70
N GLY A 37 9.71 2.44 -13.88
CA GLY A 37 9.22 1.71 -15.06
C GLY A 37 9.46 0.18 -15.03
N CYS A 38 10.05 -0.41 -14.00
CA CYS A 38 10.23 -1.86 -13.92
C CYS A 38 8.96 -2.65 -13.58
N GLY A 39 7.80 -2.00 -13.43
CA GLY A 39 6.51 -2.67 -13.25
C GLY A 39 5.97 -2.74 -11.83
N LYS A 40 6.56 -2.02 -10.85
CA LYS A 40 6.11 -2.03 -9.45
C LYS A 40 4.63 -1.67 -9.29
N SER A 41 4.24 -0.49 -9.77
CA SER A 41 2.84 -0.03 -9.68
C SER A 41 1.88 -0.87 -10.53
N THR A 42 2.36 -1.45 -11.65
CA THR A 42 1.57 -2.38 -12.47
C THR A 42 1.31 -3.69 -11.71
N LEU A 43 2.31 -4.21 -10.99
CA LEU A 43 2.14 -5.37 -10.12
C LEU A 43 1.11 -5.08 -9.02
N PHE A 44 1.19 -3.92 -8.37
CA PHE A 44 0.20 -3.51 -7.37
C PHE A 44 -1.20 -3.38 -7.95
N SER A 45 -1.33 -2.76 -9.13
CA SER A 45 -2.63 -2.67 -9.85
C SER A 45 -3.22 -4.04 -10.12
N TRP A 46 -2.40 -5.01 -10.54
CA TRP A 46 -2.85 -6.39 -10.70
C TRP A 46 -3.27 -7.02 -9.36
N MET A 47 -2.49 -6.85 -8.31
CA MET A 47 -2.81 -7.44 -6.99
C MET A 47 -4.15 -6.93 -6.45
N ILE A 48 -4.49 -5.67 -6.64
CA ILE A 48 -5.79 -5.11 -6.21
C ILE A 48 -6.93 -5.38 -7.19
N GLY A 49 -6.65 -5.91 -8.39
CA GLY A 49 -7.67 -6.17 -9.41
C GLY A 49 -8.06 -4.93 -10.24
N ALA A 50 -7.15 -3.99 -10.39
CA ALA A 50 -7.31 -2.76 -11.17
C ALA A 50 -6.28 -2.67 -12.32
N LEU A 51 -5.87 -3.83 -12.85
CA LEU A 51 -4.94 -3.88 -13.99
C LEU A 51 -5.61 -3.28 -15.23
N ALA A 52 -4.93 -2.37 -15.91
CA ALA A 52 -5.45 -1.76 -17.13
C ALA A 52 -5.56 -2.80 -18.27
N GLU A 53 -6.58 -2.65 -19.14
CA GLU A 53 -6.95 -3.61 -20.18
C GLU A 53 -5.83 -3.92 -21.19
N GLN A 54 -4.90 -2.99 -21.38
CA GLN A 54 -3.74 -3.19 -22.26
C GLN A 54 -2.75 -4.24 -21.74
N PHE A 55 -2.83 -4.62 -20.48
CA PHE A 55 -1.97 -5.64 -19.90
C PHE A 55 -2.66 -7.01 -19.89
N SER A 56 -1.92 -8.05 -20.21
CA SER A 56 -2.29 -9.42 -19.92
C SER A 56 -1.50 -9.94 -18.72
N CYS A 57 -2.14 -10.79 -17.91
CA CYS A 57 -1.52 -11.39 -16.76
C CYS A 57 -1.72 -12.89 -16.73
N THR A 58 -0.69 -13.61 -16.28
CA THR A 58 -0.75 -15.04 -15.88
C THR A 58 -0.20 -15.18 -14.47
N GLY A 59 -0.51 -16.28 -13.81
CA GLY A 59 -0.09 -16.55 -12.43
C GLY A 59 -1.24 -16.45 -11.44
N GLU A 60 -0.91 -16.50 -10.16
CA GLU A 60 -1.90 -16.59 -9.08
C GLU A 60 -1.54 -15.68 -7.92
N LEU A 61 -2.58 -15.14 -7.26
CA LEU A 61 -2.49 -14.39 -6.01
C LEU A 61 -3.31 -15.09 -4.93
N TRP A 62 -2.65 -15.42 -3.84
CA TRP A 62 -3.28 -16.10 -2.70
C TRP A 62 -3.19 -15.24 -1.44
N LEU A 63 -4.28 -15.18 -0.68
CA LEU A 63 -4.33 -14.53 0.62
C LEU A 63 -5.02 -15.45 1.62
N ASN A 64 -4.30 -15.84 2.69
CA ASN A 64 -4.80 -16.75 3.71
C ASN A 64 -5.44 -18.02 3.11
N GLU A 65 -4.69 -18.71 2.24
CA GLU A 65 -5.08 -19.97 1.56
C GLU A 65 -6.24 -19.82 0.54
N GLN A 66 -6.75 -18.63 0.34
CA GLN A 66 -7.75 -18.35 -0.69
C GLN A 66 -7.10 -17.72 -1.91
N ARG A 67 -7.41 -18.24 -3.10
CA ARG A 67 -7.03 -17.62 -4.36
C ARG A 67 -7.90 -16.38 -4.61
N ILE A 68 -7.28 -15.21 -4.78
CA ILE A 68 -7.98 -13.92 -4.84
C ILE A 68 -7.80 -13.16 -6.16
N ASP A 69 -6.87 -13.56 -7.04
CA ASP A 69 -6.69 -12.91 -8.36
C ASP A 69 -7.94 -13.01 -9.24
N ILE A 70 -8.76 -14.05 -9.06
CA ILE A 70 -10.01 -14.27 -9.76
C ILE A 70 -11.20 -13.49 -9.18
N LEU A 71 -11.01 -12.82 -8.02
CA LEU A 71 -12.08 -12.08 -7.35
C LEU A 71 -12.11 -10.61 -7.81
N PRO A 72 -13.29 -9.98 -7.80
CA PRO A 72 -13.42 -8.54 -7.99
C PRO A 72 -12.63 -7.77 -6.91
N THR A 73 -12.15 -6.56 -7.23
CA THR A 73 -11.37 -5.69 -6.33
C THR A 73 -11.93 -5.61 -4.91
N ALA A 74 -13.22 -5.36 -4.76
CA ALA A 74 -13.88 -5.21 -3.46
C ALA A 74 -13.82 -6.48 -2.57
N GLN A 75 -13.63 -7.66 -3.17
CA GLN A 75 -13.59 -8.95 -2.45
C GLN A 75 -12.17 -9.43 -2.15
N ARG A 76 -11.14 -8.81 -2.73
CA ARG A 76 -9.72 -9.18 -2.50
C ARG A 76 -9.22 -8.86 -1.11
N GLN A 77 -9.86 -7.91 -0.43
CA GLN A 77 -9.52 -7.49 0.94
C GLN A 77 -8.05 -7.03 1.08
N ILE A 78 -7.52 -6.41 0.02
CA ILE A 78 -6.21 -5.78 -0.02
C ILE A 78 -6.39 -4.28 0.04
N GLY A 79 -5.81 -3.63 1.05
CA GLY A 79 -5.69 -2.18 1.10
C GLY A 79 -4.51 -1.71 0.27
N ILE A 80 -4.60 -0.49 -0.25
CA ILE A 80 -3.49 0.13 -0.97
C ILE A 80 -3.35 1.59 -0.58
N LEU A 81 -2.11 2.01 -0.35
CA LEU A 81 -1.70 3.40 -0.36
C LEU A 81 -1.00 3.68 -1.68
N PHE A 82 -1.57 4.57 -2.49
CA PHE A 82 -0.94 5.07 -3.71
C PHE A 82 0.07 6.17 -3.39
N GLN A 83 1.02 6.38 -4.28
CA GLN A 83 1.99 7.48 -4.20
C GLN A 83 1.31 8.86 -4.07
N ASP A 84 0.18 9.06 -4.75
CA ASP A 84 -0.71 10.20 -4.52
C ASP A 84 -1.72 9.91 -3.41
N ALA A 85 -1.96 10.88 -2.55
CA ALA A 85 -2.83 10.70 -1.38
C ALA A 85 -4.29 10.35 -1.73
N LEU A 86 -4.77 10.75 -2.92
CA LEU A 86 -6.12 10.48 -3.44
C LEU A 86 -7.21 10.69 -2.38
N LEU A 87 -7.15 11.81 -1.64
CA LEU A 87 -8.20 12.17 -0.69
C LEU A 87 -9.42 12.70 -1.44
N PHE A 88 -10.59 12.49 -0.87
CA PHE A 88 -11.83 13.06 -1.38
C PHE A 88 -11.92 14.54 -0.95
N ASP A 89 -11.75 15.44 -1.90
CA ASP A 89 -11.70 16.89 -1.63
C ASP A 89 -13.04 17.45 -1.10
N GLN A 90 -14.18 16.79 -1.42
CA GLN A 90 -15.50 17.17 -0.91
C GLN A 90 -15.76 16.77 0.54
N PHE A 91 -14.85 16.03 1.17
CA PHE A 91 -14.97 15.56 2.55
C PHE A 91 -13.84 16.12 3.42
N SER A 92 -14.17 16.42 4.69
CA SER A 92 -13.14 16.76 5.67
C SER A 92 -12.16 15.59 5.90
N VAL A 93 -11.04 15.88 6.54
CA VAL A 93 -10.05 14.85 6.95
C VAL A 93 -10.74 13.71 7.72
N GLY A 94 -11.53 14.07 8.74
CA GLY A 94 -12.25 13.07 9.54
C GLY A 94 -13.25 12.26 8.73
N GLN A 95 -13.96 12.89 7.79
CA GLN A 95 -14.88 12.18 6.90
C GLN A 95 -14.14 11.22 5.95
N ASN A 96 -13.00 11.60 5.39
CA ASN A 96 -12.14 10.70 4.62
C ASN A 96 -11.76 9.44 5.40
N LEU A 97 -11.45 9.58 6.69
CA LEU A 97 -11.08 8.47 7.56
C LEU A 97 -12.31 7.64 7.99
N LEU A 98 -13.44 8.28 8.27
CA LEU A 98 -14.70 7.60 8.60
C LEU A 98 -15.17 6.67 7.48
N LEU A 99 -14.95 7.03 6.22
CA LEU A 99 -15.32 6.18 5.06
C LEU A 99 -14.56 4.86 5.05
N ALA A 100 -13.35 4.82 5.58
CA ALA A 100 -12.52 3.63 5.60
C ALA A 100 -12.88 2.65 6.72
N LEU A 101 -13.51 3.12 7.78
CA LEU A 101 -13.81 2.27 8.93
C LEU A 101 -14.83 1.17 8.59
N PRO A 102 -14.65 -0.05 9.10
CA PRO A 102 -15.57 -1.15 8.86
C PRO A 102 -16.98 -0.82 9.36
N ALA A 103 -17.99 -1.37 8.67
CA ALA A 103 -19.39 -1.14 8.99
C ALA A 103 -19.82 -1.71 10.37
N THR A 104 -19.02 -2.60 10.93
CA THR A 104 -19.20 -3.16 12.27
C THR A 104 -19.02 -2.13 13.37
N LEU A 105 -18.19 -1.12 13.15
CA LEU A 105 -17.96 -0.02 14.09
C LEU A 105 -19.09 1.02 13.93
N LYS A 106 -19.79 1.38 15.02
CA LYS A 106 -20.97 2.26 14.96
C LYS A 106 -20.89 3.42 15.96
N GLY A 107 -21.68 4.47 15.69
CA GLY A 107 -21.90 5.59 16.61
C GLY A 107 -20.59 6.31 16.98
N ASN A 108 -20.47 6.70 18.24
CA ASN A 108 -19.32 7.45 18.76
C ASN A 108 -18.00 6.69 18.66
N ALA A 109 -18.02 5.34 18.65
CA ALA A 109 -16.81 4.54 18.51
C ALA A 109 -16.08 4.81 17.18
N ARG A 110 -16.81 5.12 16.09
CA ARG A 110 -16.18 5.51 14.81
C ARG A 110 -15.42 6.82 14.93
N ARG A 111 -16.04 7.82 15.56
CA ARG A 111 -15.42 9.14 15.74
C ARG A 111 -14.21 9.08 16.66
N ASN A 112 -14.30 8.31 17.74
CA ASN A 112 -13.18 8.09 18.66
C ASN A 112 -12.02 7.42 17.94
N ALA A 113 -12.26 6.34 17.18
CA ALA A 113 -11.21 5.65 16.43
C ALA A 113 -10.48 6.58 15.43
N VAL A 114 -11.21 7.49 14.78
CA VAL A 114 -10.59 8.49 13.89
C VAL A 114 -9.78 9.51 14.68
N ASN A 115 -10.30 10.05 15.79
CA ASN A 115 -9.58 11.01 16.61
C ASN A 115 -8.30 10.41 17.19
N ASP A 116 -8.37 9.18 17.73
CA ASP A 116 -7.21 8.46 18.25
C ASP A 116 -6.14 8.23 17.17
N ALA A 117 -6.55 7.92 15.95
CA ALA A 117 -5.64 7.75 14.83
C ALA A 117 -4.98 9.09 14.42
N LEU A 118 -5.75 10.18 14.37
CA LEU A 118 -5.24 11.52 14.09
C LEU A 118 -4.24 11.98 15.16
N GLU A 119 -4.55 11.79 16.43
CA GLU A 119 -3.66 12.14 17.54
C GLU A 119 -2.33 11.38 17.43
N ARG A 120 -2.37 10.05 17.29
CA ARG A 120 -1.16 9.21 17.16
C ARG A 120 -0.31 9.55 15.94
N SER A 121 -0.89 10.13 14.90
CA SER A 121 -0.16 10.54 13.69
C SER A 121 0.33 11.99 13.72
N GLY A 122 0.14 12.73 14.83
CA GLY A 122 0.49 14.13 14.93
C GLY A 122 -0.40 15.05 14.08
N LEU A 123 -1.67 14.66 13.90
CA LEU A 123 -2.72 15.43 13.21
C LEU A 123 -3.89 15.73 14.16
N GLU A 124 -3.62 15.91 15.45
CA GLU A 124 -4.63 16.26 16.43
C GLU A 124 -5.39 17.50 16.01
N GLY A 125 -6.72 17.50 16.21
CA GLY A 125 -7.60 18.60 15.82
C GLY A 125 -7.92 18.72 14.33
N ALA A 126 -7.30 17.92 13.46
CA ALA A 126 -7.49 18.01 12.01
C ALA A 126 -8.84 17.43 11.52
N PHE A 127 -9.67 16.85 12.39
CA PHE A 127 -10.90 16.15 11.98
C PHE A 127 -11.79 16.97 11.04
N HIS A 128 -11.96 18.26 11.29
CA HIS A 128 -12.82 19.14 10.51
C HIS A 128 -12.08 19.92 9.41
N GLN A 129 -10.78 19.75 9.27
CA GLN A 129 -9.99 20.45 8.25
C GLN A 129 -10.34 19.98 6.83
N ASP A 130 -10.26 20.92 5.90
CA ASP A 130 -10.36 20.65 4.47
C ASP A 130 -9.03 20.00 4.01
N PRO A 131 -9.03 18.85 3.32
CA PRO A 131 -7.84 18.25 2.78
C PRO A 131 -6.98 19.16 1.90
N ALA A 132 -7.59 20.13 1.22
CA ALA A 132 -6.88 21.10 0.38
C ALA A 132 -5.96 22.04 1.18
N THR A 133 -6.24 22.25 2.48
CA THR A 133 -5.43 23.08 3.37
C THR A 133 -4.22 22.37 3.98
N LEU A 134 -4.13 21.06 3.81
CA LEU A 134 -3.05 20.25 4.35
C LEU A 134 -1.78 20.38 3.51
N SER A 135 -0.61 20.31 4.18
CA SER A 135 0.67 20.12 3.48
C SER A 135 0.71 18.75 2.78
N GLY A 136 1.61 18.57 1.81
CA GLY A 136 1.80 17.30 1.13
C GLY A 136 2.05 16.13 2.08
N GLY A 137 2.88 16.34 3.11
CA GLY A 137 3.17 15.33 4.14
C GLY A 137 1.97 15.04 5.04
N GLN A 138 1.15 16.03 5.37
CA GLN A 138 -0.10 15.82 6.12
C GLN A 138 -1.10 15.02 5.28
N ARG A 139 -1.26 15.35 3.99
CA ARG A 139 -2.12 14.58 3.06
C ARG A 139 -1.68 13.12 2.97
N ALA A 140 -0.37 12.86 2.85
CA ALA A 140 0.18 11.51 2.81
C ALA A 140 -0.12 10.73 4.11
N ARG A 141 0.01 11.37 5.29
CA ARG A 141 -0.35 10.76 6.57
C ARG A 141 -1.83 10.42 6.67
N VAL A 142 -2.72 11.31 6.25
CA VAL A 142 -4.17 11.03 6.22
C VAL A 142 -4.49 9.86 5.29
N ALA A 143 -3.87 9.79 4.11
CA ALA A 143 -4.07 8.69 3.17
C ALA A 143 -3.62 7.35 3.76
N LEU A 144 -2.49 7.33 4.46
CA LEU A 144 -2.00 6.13 5.14
C LEU A 144 -2.90 5.71 6.30
N LEU A 145 -3.35 6.67 7.13
CA LEU A 145 -4.36 6.39 8.17
C LEU A 145 -5.62 5.75 7.58
N ARG A 146 -6.09 6.26 6.44
CA ARG A 146 -7.24 5.70 5.74
C ARG A 146 -7.01 4.25 5.34
N ALA A 147 -5.82 3.92 4.83
CA ALA A 147 -5.47 2.54 4.46
C ALA A 147 -5.40 1.62 5.70
N LEU A 148 -4.84 2.08 6.81
CA LEU A 148 -4.74 1.31 8.06
C LEU A 148 -6.12 1.09 8.72
N LEU A 149 -6.97 2.13 8.75
CA LEU A 149 -8.30 2.05 9.36
C LEU A 149 -9.28 1.16 8.59
N ALA A 150 -9.00 0.87 7.33
CA ALA A 150 -9.83 -0.01 6.50
C ALA A 150 -9.82 -1.49 6.96
N GLN A 151 -8.91 -1.87 7.88
CA GLN A 151 -8.80 -3.22 8.46
C GLN A 151 -8.77 -4.32 7.40
N GLN A 152 -8.05 -4.09 6.33
CA GLN A 152 -7.86 -5.07 5.25
C GLN A 152 -7.00 -6.25 5.72
N LYS A 153 -7.03 -7.36 4.99
CA LYS A 153 -6.26 -8.57 5.33
C LYS A 153 -4.83 -8.57 4.77
N ALA A 154 -4.50 -7.64 3.90
CA ALA A 154 -3.16 -7.34 3.41
C ALA A 154 -3.06 -5.87 3.04
N LEU A 155 -1.85 -5.30 2.99
CA LEU A 155 -1.63 -3.89 2.66
C LEU A 155 -0.51 -3.74 1.64
N LEU A 156 -0.74 -2.89 0.65
CA LEU A 156 0.26 -2.47 -0.34
C LEU A 156 0.60 -0.99 -0.10
N LEU A 157 1.88 -0.68 -0.02
CA LEU A 157 2.38 0.67 0.22
C LEU A 157 3.26 1.10 -0.97
N ASP A 158 2.76 2.02 -1.81
CA ASP A 158 3.49 2.56 -2.95
C ASP A 158 4.17 3.88 -2.56
N GLU A 159 5.47 3.83 -2.31
CA GLU A 159 6.33 4.95 -1.87
C GLU A 159 5.74 5.75 -0.68
N PRO A 160 5.40 5.10 0.44
CA PRO A 160 4.59 5.67 1.51
C PRO A 160 5.19 6.90 2.20
N PHE A 161 6.51 7.08 2.09
CA PHE A 161 7.23 8.15 2.81
C PHE A 161 7.88 9.18 1.88
N SER A 162 7.76 9.04 0.56
CA SER A 162 8.47 9.88 -0.43
C SER A 162 8.11 11.37 -0.35
N ARG A 163 6.91 11.70 0.16
CA ARG A 163 6.43 13.09 0.28
C ARG A 163 6.54 13.70 1.68
N LEU A 164 7.21 13.02 2.60
CA LEU A 164 7.36 13.47 3.98
C LEU A 164 8.63 14.30 4.15
N ASP A 165 8.54 15.32 5.01
CA ASP A 165 9.71 16.08 5.44
C ASP A 165 10.68 15.19 6.21
N VAL A 166 11.97 15.36 5.97
CA VAL A 166 13.05 14.53 6.55
C VAL A 166 12.95 14.47 8.08
N ALA A 167 12.67 15.60 8.75
CA ALA A 167 12.59 15.66 10.20
C ALA A 167 11.43 14.84 10.83
N LEU A 168 10.34 14.66 10.08
CA LEU A 168 9.16 13.93 10.55
C LEU A 168 9.12 12.48 10.03
N ARG A 169 9.91 12.19 8.99
CA ARG A 169 9.88 10.91 8.26
C ARG A 169 10.24 9.73 9.16
N ASP A 170 11.29 9.86 9.97
CA ASP A 170 11.78 8.76 10.80
C ASP A 170 10.78 8.33 11.87
N ASN A 171 10.25 9.28 12.63
CA ASN A 171 9.26 8.97 13.66
C ASN A 171 7.97 8.40 13.06
N PHE A 172 7.52 8.98 11.95
CA PHE A 172 6.31 8.53 11.27
C PHE A 172 6.49 7.13 10.66
N ARG A 173 7.64 6.84 10.07
CA ARG A 173 8.00 5.52 9.54
C ARG A 173 7.99 4.44 10.63
N GLN A 174 8.64 4.72 11.76
CA GLN A 174 8.64 3.80 12.91
C GLN A 174 7.22 3.53 13.41
N TRP A 175 6.42 4.58 13.51
CA TRP A 175 5.02 4.44 13.91
C TRP A 175 4.23 3.57 12.91
N VAL A 176 4.35 3.81 11.60
CA VAL A 176 3.69 3.00 10.57
C VAL A 176 4.07 1.53 10.69
N PHE A 177 5.35 1.23 10.82
CA PHE A 177 5.79 -0.16 10.93
C PHE A 177 5.31 -0.82 12.22
N SER A 178 5.21 -0.08 13.32
CA SER A 178 4.62 -0.59 14.56
C SER A 178 3.13 -0.90 14.41
N GLU A 179 2.35 -0.03 13.75
CA GLU A 179 0.92 -0.25 13.48
C GLU A 179 0.70 -1.46 12.57
N VAL A 180 1.51 -1.58 11.51
CA VAL A 180 1.45 -2.72 10.56
C VAL A 180 1.70 -4.05 11.30
N ARG A 181 2.73 -4.10 12.16
CA ARG A 181 3.01 -5.31 12.95
C ARG A 181 1.89 -5.62 13.94
N ALA A 182 1.33 -4.60 14.59
CA ALA A 182 0.21 -4.78 15.52
C ALA A 182 -1.05 -5.32 14.82
N LEU A 183 -1.28 -4.97 13.55
CA LEU A 183 -2.37 -5.52 12.74
C LEU A 183 -2.14 -6.99 12.34
N ALA A 184 -0.90 -7.48 12.44
CA ALA A 184 -0.51 -8.85 12.08
C ALA A 184 -1.02 -9.26 10.67
N ILE A 185 -0.91 -8.35 9.69
CA ILE A 185 -1.23 -8.58 8.29
C ILE A 185 0.03 -8.58 7.42
N PRO A 186 0.06 -9.30 6.29
CA PRO A 186 1.17 -9.20 5.33
C PRO A 186 1.17 -7.84 4.64
N VAL A 187 2.35 -7.24 4.49
CA VAL A 187 2.53 -5.97 3.81
C VAL A 187 3.58 -6.07 2.71
N VAL A 188 3.26 -5.53 1.54
CA VAL A 188 4.21 -5.32 0.45
C VAL A 188 4.44 -3.83 0.29
N GLN A 189 5.68 -3.40 0.44
CA GLN A 189 6.08 -2.02 0.27
C GLN A 189 6.89 -1.86 -1.02
N VAL A 190 6.68 -0.78 -1.74
CA VAL A 190 7.55 -0.30 -2.82
C VAL A 190 8.25 0.95 -2.35
N THR A 191 9.57 0.99 -2.48
CA THR A 191 10.37 2.20 -2.28
C THR A 191 11.63 2.17 -3.14
N HIS A 192 12.19 3.32 -3.41
CA HIS A 192 13.52 3.50 -4.01
C HIS A 192 14.57 3.97 -2.98
N ASP A 193 14.16 4.24 -1.75
CA ASP A 193 15.01 4.72 -0.66
C ASP A 193 15.28 3.60 0.35
N LEU A 194 16.55 3.23 0.50
CA LEU A 194 16.98 2.22 1.46
C LEU A 194 16.66 2.58 2.92
N GLN A 195 16.53 3.87 3.23
CA GLN A 195 16.15 4.31 4.57
C GLN A 195 14.71 3.94 4.93
N ASP A 196 13.85 3.72 3.93
CA ASP A 196 12.46 3.31 4.12
C ASP A 196 12.28 1.80 4.32
N VAL A 197 13.37 1.04 4.22
CA VAL A 197 13.35 -0.41 4.39
C VAL A 197 13.43 -0.75 5.87
N PRO A 198 12.43 -1.48 6.45
CA PRO A 198 12.54 -1.97 7.81
C PRO A 198 13.74 -2.90 7.98
N ALA A 199 14.47 -2.80 9.09
CA ALA A 199 15.70 -3.54 9.31
C ALA A 199 15.51 -5.08 9.29
N ASP A 200 14.32 -5.55 9.62
CA ASP A 200 13.92 -6.96 9.67
C ASP A 200 13.09 -7.40 8.46
N SER A 201 12.98 -6.59 7.40
CA SER A 201 12.23 -6.92 6.20
C SER A 201 13.09 -7.57 5.12
N SER A 202 12.45 -8.43 4.32
CA SER A 202 13.07 -8.96 3.11
C SER A 202 13.01 -7.93 1.98
N VAL A 203 14.13 -7.72 1.31
CA VAL A 203 14.22 -6.85 0.12
C VAL A 203 14.32 -7.71 -1.13
N LEU A 204 13.45 -7.45 -2.10
CA LEU A 204 13.42 -8.13 -3.39
C LEU A 204 13.69 -7.11 -4.50
N ASP A 205 14.68 -7.40 -5.33
CA ASP A 205 14.99 -6.57 -6.50
C ASP A 205 14.07 -6.94 -7.67
N MET A 206 13.20 -6.02 -8.05
CA MET A 206 12.29 -6.16 -9.19
C MET A 206 13.02 -6.30 -10.53
N ALA A 207 14.29 -5.88 -10.62
CA ALA A 207 15.07 -6.02 -11.83
C ALA A 207 15.27 -7.49 -12.25
N GLN A 208 15.29 -8.42 -11.29
CA GLN A 208 15.40 -9.86 -11.56
C GLN A 208 14.23 -10.43 -12.39
N TRP A 209 13.06 -9.78 -12.33
CA TRP A 209 11.83 -10.19 -13.02
C TRP A 209 11.50 -9.32 -14.24
N SER A 210 12.21 -8.19 -14.44
CA SER A 210 11.94 -7.23 -15.51
C SER A 210 12.80 -7.53 -16.75
N GLU A 211 12.18 -7.80 -17.89
CA GLU A 211 12.90 -8.02 -19.14
C GLU A 211 13.55 -6.75 -19.71
N ASN A 212 12.94 -5.59 -19.48
CA ASN A 212 13.46 -4.32 -19.97
C ASN A 212 14.79 -3.94 -19.31
N TYR A 213 15.05 -4.40 -18.08
CA TYR A 213 16.29 -4.13 -17.38
C TYR A 213 17.44 -5.02 -17.86
N ASN A 214 17.15 -6.25 -18.25
CA ASN A 214 18.15 -7.20 -18.76
C ASN A 214 18.64 -6.88 -20.19
N LYS A 215 17.93 -6.00 -20.93
CA LYS A 215 18.33 -5.53 -22.26
C LYS A 215 19.23 -4.28 -22.24
N LEU A 216 19.38 -3.62 -21.08
CA LEU A 216 20.18 -2.42 -20.89
C LEU A 216 21.56 -2.70 -20.25
N ARG A 217 21.87 -3.96 -19.98
CA ARG A 217 23.19 -4.47 -19.60
C ARG A 217 23.82 -5.23 -20.76
#